data_c369d6ddbcbda010be55f7aa94cafe51
#
_entry.id   c369d6ddbcbda010be55f7aa94cafe51
#
_cell.length_a   1.000
_cell.length_b   1.000
_cell.length_c   1.000
_cell.angle_alpha   90.00
_cell.angle_beta   90.00
_cell.angle_gamma   90.00
#
_symmetry.space_group_name_H-M   'P 1'
#
loop_
_entity.id
_entity.type
_entity.pdbx_description
1 polymer ?
#
loop_
_entity_poly.entity_id
_entity_poly.type
_entity_poly.pdbx_seq_one_letter_code
_entity_poly.pdbx_strand_id
1 'polypeptide(L)'
;MALLSSPLCEFGKKMPEFVLKDLNDKSFNSKNLENYDGILIFFICNHCPYVKAIIKKLVMTALDLKKYNVISIAIMPNDTIRYPEDNFENMKKFSEINNFSFPYLIDHDQDIAKKFDAVCTPDFFGY
;
A
#
# COMPACT_ATOMS: atom_id res chain seq x y z
N MET A 1 -14.61 7.37 -0.09
CA MET A 1 -13.58 7.95 -0.95
C MET A 1 -14.18 8.34 -2.30
N ALA A 2 -13.85 9.52 -2.78
CA ALA A 2 -14.31 9.98 -4.09
C ALA A 2 -13.64 9.17 -5.22
N LEU A 3 -14.37 8.98 -6.32
CA LEU A 3 -13.87 8.30 -7.50
C LEU A 3 -13.08 9.31 -8.34
N LEU A 4 -11.76 9.28 -8.21
CA LEU A 4 -10.84 10.17 -8.90
C LEU A 4 -9.93 9.36 -9.82
N SER A 5 -9.45 10.01 -10.88
CA SER A 5 -8.47 9.40 -11.78
C SER A 5 -7.05 9.61 -11.25
N SER A 6 -6.23 8.57 -11.35
CA SER A 6 -4.81 8.68 -11.03
C SER A 6 -4.10 9.55 -12.07
N PRO A 7 -3.00 10.25 -11.68
CA PRO A 7 -2.21 11.01 -12.65
C PRO A 7 -1.59 10.11 -13.73
N LEU A 8 -1.15 10.72 -14.82
CA LEU A 8 -0.47 10.00 -15.89
C LEU A 8 0.84 9.38 -15.37
N CYS A 9 1.14 8.18 -15.87
CA CYS A 9 2.38 7.49 -15.52
C CYS A 9 3.60 8.24 -16.07
N GLU A 10 4.58 8.50 -15.21
CA GLU A 10 5.86 9.10 -15.59
C GLU A 10 6.93 8.02 -15.57
N PHE A 11 7.25 7.45 -16.73
CA PHE A 11 8.27 6.41 -16.84
C PHE A 11 9.65 6.94 -16.48
N GLY A 12 10.41 6.15 -15.73
CA GLY A 12 11.73 6.52 -15.27
C GLY A 12 11.76 7.42 -14.05
N LYS A 13 10.62 7.81 -13.52
CA LYS A 13 10.55 8.58 -12.28
C LYS A 13 11.02 7.72 -11.11
N LYS A 14 11.90 8.28 -10.28
CA LYS A 14 12.39 7.60 -9.10
C LYS A 14 11.28 7.51 -8.04
N MET A 15 11.19 6.35 -7.38
CA MET A 15 10.25 6.15 -6.28
C MET A 15 10.54 7.12 -5.14
N PRO A 16 9.54 7.81 -4.59
CA PRO A 16 9.72 8.62 -3.38
C PRO A 16 10.21 7.78 -2.21
N GLU A 17 11.14 8.31 -1.43
CA GLU A 17 11.61 7.65 -0.21
C GLU A 17 10.60 7.82 0.91
N PHE A 18 10.47 6.77 1.74
CA PHE A 18 9.59 6.81 2.89
C PHE A 18 10.08 5.94 4.04
N VAL A 19 9.65 6.30 5.26
CA VAL A 19 9.78 5.47 6.47
C VAL A 19 8.42 5.46 7.13
N LEU A 20 7.80 4.30 7.22
CA LEU A 20 6.46 4.12 7.80
C LEU A 20 6.44 2.98 8.80
N LYS A 21 5.46 2.96 9.69
CA LYS A 21 5.27 1.88 10.65
C LYS A 21 4.49 0.73 10.02
N ASP A 22 4.92 -0.49 10.33
CA ASP A 22 4.20 -1.71 9.93
C ASP A 22 3.19 -2.13 11.02
N LEU A 23 2.57 -3.29 10.83
CA LEU A 23 1.55 -3.82 11.76
C LEU A 23 2.12 -4.26 13.11
N ASN A 24 3.42 -4.36 13.24
CA ASN A 24 4.12 -4.69 14.49
C ASN A 24 4.77 -3.47 15.13
N ASP A 25 4.37 -2.27 14.71
CA ASP A 25 4.92 -0.99 15.17
C ASP A 25 6.43 -0.84 14.89
N LYS A 26 6.94 -1.57 13.92
CA LYS A 26 8.33 -1.47 13.47
C LYS A 26 8.44 -0.52 12.30
N SER A 27 9.54 0.23 12.25
CA SER A 27 9.83 1.13 11.14
C SER A 27 10.22 0.34 9.89
N PHE A 28 9.56 0.63 8.79
CA PHE A 28 9.87 0.11 7.46
C PHE A 28 10.48 1.24 6.62
N ASN A 29 11.71 1.06 6.15
CA ASN A 29 12.43 2.06 5.38
C ASN A 29 12.54 1.61 3.91
N SER A 30 12.11 2.46 2.99
CA SER A 30 12.15 2.18 1.55
C SER A 30 13.57 1.95 1.02
N LYS A 31 14.59 2.45 1.70
CA LYS A 31 16.00 2.20 1.31
C LYS A 31 16.39 0.73 1.39
N ASN A 32 15.67 -0.08 2.16
CA ASN A 32 15.95 -1.51 2.26
C ASN A 32 15.45 -2.31 1.05
N LEU A 33 14.91 -1.64 0.04
CA LEU A 33 14.33 -2.26 -1.17
C LEU A 33 15.29 -2.32 -2.35
N GLU A 34 16.56 -1.98 -2.16
CA GLU A 34 17.54 -1.88 -3.26
C GLU A 34 17.81 -3.21 -3.98
N ASN A 35 17.61 -4.34 -3.30
CA ASN A 35 17.90 -5.67 -3.85
C ASN A 35 16.76 -6.28 -4.68
N TYR A 36 15.66 -5.56 -4.85
CA TYR A 36 14.53 -6.05 -5.64
C TYR A 36 14.61 -5.54 -7.08
N ASP A 37 14.18 -6.37 -8.03
CA ASP A 37 14.13 -6.02 -9.45
C ASP A 37 12.98 -5.07 -9.76
N GLY A 38 11.93 -5.11 -8.96
CA GLY A 38 10.80 -4.23 -9.11
C GLY A 38 10.07 -4.04 -7.78
N ILE A 39 9.34 -2.94 -7.68
CA ILE A 39 8.58 -2.58 -6.48
C ILE A 39 7.18 -2.18 -6.92
N LEU A 40 6.17 -2.78 -6.31
CA LEU A 40 4.77 -2.42 -6.48
C LEU A 40 4.27 -1.79 -5.19
N ILE A 41 3.93 -0.51 -5.25
CA ILE A 41 3.33 0.22 -4.12
C ILE A 41 1.85 0.37 -4.41
N PHE A 42 1.00 0.03 -3.44
CA PHE A 42 -0.43 0.28 -3.61
C PHE A 42 -1.03 0.83 -2.32
N PHE A 43 -1.88 1.83 -2.52
CA PHE A 43 -2.61 2.49 -1.45
C PHE A 43 -3.98 1.85 -1.32
N ILE A 44 -4.26 1.28 -0.15
CA ILE A 44 -5.52 0.59 0.14
C ILE A 44 -6.01 0.96 1.54
N CYS A 45 -7.28 0.70 1.80
CA CYS A 45 -7.86 0.82 3.13
C CYS A 45 -8.72 -0.40 3.42
N ASN A 46 -9.09 -0.60 4.69
CA ASN A 46 -9.82 -1.80 5.11
C ASN A 46 -11.30 -1.75 4.73
N HIS A 47 -11.88 -0.54 4.68
CA HIS A 47 -13.33 -0.37 4.52
C HIS A 47 -13.76 -0.04 3.09
N CYS A 48 -12.82 0.25 2.19
CA CYS A 48 -13.15 0.68 0.82
C CYS A 48 -13.77 -0.47 0.02
N PRO A 49 -14.99 -0.33 -0.53
CA PRO A 49 -15.62 -1.38 -1.32
C PRO A 49 -14.82 -1.79 -2.55
N TYR A 50 -14.11 -0.85 -3.18
CA TYR A 50 -13.28 -1.14 -4.35
C TYR A 50 -12.09 -2.02 -3.97
N VAL A 51 -11.49 -1.78 -2.81
CA VAL A 51 -10.40 -2.63 -2.29
C VAL A 51 -10.92 -4.03 -1.96
N LYS A 52 -12.05 -4.13 -1.25
CA LYS A 52 -12.66 -5.41 -0.90
C LYS A 52 -13.00 -6.26 -2.13
N ALA A 53 -13.36 -5.61 -3.24
CA ALA A 53 -13.69 -6.30 -4.48
C ALA A 53 -12.48 -6.96 -5.14
N ILE A 54 -11.27 -6.44 -4.96
CA ILE A 54 -10.07 -6.91 -5.66
C ILE A 54 -9.04 -7.58 -4.76
N ILE A 55 -9.21 -7.53 -3.44
CA ILE A 55 -8.15 -7.91 -2.48
C ILE A 55 -7.64 -9.34 -2.66
N LYS A 56 -8.51 -10.28 -2.96
CA LYS A 56 -8.09 -11.68 -3.19
C LYS A 56 -7.18 -11.81 -4.39
N LYS A 57 -7.52 -11.16 -5.49
CA LYS A 57 -6.69 -11.15 -6.71
C LYS A 57 -5.38 -10.42 -6.47
N LEU A 58 -5.42 -9.34 -5.69
CA LEU A 58 -4.24 -8.57 -5.35
C LEU A 58 -3.24 -9.39 -4.54
N VAL A 59 -3.72 -10.13 -3.55
CA VAL A 59 -2.87 -11.02 -2.74
C VAL A 59 -2.24 -12.10 -3.60
N MET A 60 -3.00 -12.72 -4.51
CA MET A 60 -2.48 -13.71 -5.45
C MET A 60 -1.45 -13.13 -6.39
N THR A 61 -1.70 -11.93 -6.92
CA THR A 61 -0.77 -11.23 -7.81
C THR A 61 0.54 -10.92 -7.08
N ALA A 62 0.46 -10.46 -5.84
CA ALA A 62 1.65 -10.18 -5.03
C ALA A 62 2.51 -11.43 -4.81
N LEU A 63 1.89 -12.58 -4.57
CA LEU A 63 2.60 -13.86 -4.46
C LEU A 63 3.29 -14.24 -5.77
N ASP A 64 2.62 -14.05 -6.90
CA ASP A 64 3.20 -14.34 -8.21
C ASP A 64 4.39 -13.42 -8.52
N LEU A 65 4.28 -12.14 -8.16
CA LEU A 65 5.35 -11.17 -8.39
C LEU A 65 6.61 -11.48 -7.58
N LYS A 66 6.48 -12.12 -6.41
CA LYS A 66 7.65 -12.56 -5.62
C LYS A 66 8.56 -13.50 -6.40
N LYS A 67 8.00 -14.31 -7.29
CA LYS A 67 8.78 -15.24 -8.14
C LYS A 67 9.71 -14.52 -9.10
N TYR A 68 9.43 -13.26 -9.40
CA TYR A 68 10.20 -12.40 -10.29
C TYR A 68 11.05 -11.38 -9.55
N ASN A 69 11.24 -11.56 -8.23
CA ASN A 69 11.96 -10.64 -7.36
C ASN A 69 11.32 -9.24 -7.34
N VAL A 70 10.00 -9.18 -7.41
CA VAL A 70 9.21 -7.94 -7.27
C VAL A 70 8.51 -7.97 -5.92
N ILE A 71 8.80 -6.97 -5.08
CA ILE A 71 8.14 -6.82 -3.77
C ILE A 71 6.91 -5.95 -3.91
N SER A 72 5.84 -6.35 -3.23
CA SER A 72 4.61 -5.55 -3.11
C SER A 72 4.51 -4.98 -1.71
N ILE A 73 4.08 -3.72 -1.61
CA ILE A 73 3.94 -3.02 -0.33
C ILE A 73 2.61 -2.27 -0.35
N ALA A 74 1.77 -2.54 0.65
CA ALA A 74 0.51 -1.85 0.83
C ALA A 74 0.67 -0.71 1.83
N ILE A 75 0.10 0.44 1.52
CA ILE A 75 0.11 1.62 2.38
C ILE A 75 -1.34 2.07 2.62
N MET A 76 -1.70 2.25 3.88
CA MET A 76 -3.02 2.72 4.28
C MET A 76 -2.93 4.21 4.62
N PRO A 77 -3.47 5.10 3.78
CA PRO A 77 -3.28 6.54 3.92
C PRO A 77 -4.41 7.25 4.68
N ASN A 78 -5.42 6.55 5.13
CA ASN A 78 -6.57 7.18 5.76
C ASN A 78 -6.28 7.63 7.20
N ASP A 79 -6.90 8.74 7.59
CA ASP A 79 -6.87 9.21 8.96
C ASP A 79 -7.68 8.24 9.84
N THR A 80 -7.02 7.59 10.78
CA THR A 80 -7.65 6.57 11.63
C THR A 80 -8.59 7.15 12.69
N ILE A 81 -8.49 8.44 12.97
CA ILE A 81 -9.44 9.14 13.85
C ILE A 81 -10.75 9.37 13.11
N ARG A 82 -10.66 9.84 11.86
CA ARG A 82 -11.80 10.11 11.02
C ARG A 82 -12.45 8.84 10.46
N TYR A 83 -11.62 7.80 10.21
CA TYR A 83 -12.04 6.51 9.69
C TYR A 83 -11.57 5.39 10.63
N PRO A 84 -12.28 5.16 11.76
CA PRO A 84 -11.86 4.14 12.73
C PRO A 84 -11.79 2.71 12.16
N GLU A 85 -12.50 2.46 11.05
CA GLU A 85 -12.45 1.17 10.34
C GLU A 85 -11.06 0.85 9.83
N ASP A 86 -10.21 1.87 9.66
CA ASP A 86 -8.84 1.73 9.17
C ASP A 86 -7.81 1.82 10.30
N ASN A 87 -8.21 1.66 11.55
CA ASN A 87 -7.27 1.68 12.66
C ASN A 87 -6.32 0.47 12.62
N PHE A 88 -5.29 0.52 13.44
CA PHE A 88 -4.23 -0.50 13.49
C PHE A 88 -4.77 -1.92 13.69
N GLU A 89 -5.70 -2.10 14.62
CA GLU A 89 -6.30 -3.42 14.90
C GLU A 89 -7.06 -3.97 13.70
N ASN A 90 -7.83 -3.11 13.03
CA ASN A 90 -8.60 -3.50 11.85
C ASN A 90 -7.69 -3.78 10.66
N MET A 91 -6.59 -3.04 10.50
CA MET A 91 -5.57 -3.36 9.50
C MET A 91 -4.99 -4.75 9.73
N LYS A 92 -4.69 -5.07 10.98
CA LYS A 92 -4.14 -6.37 11.36
C LYS A 92 -5.12 -7.50 11.05
N LYS A 93 -6.39 -7.34 11.42
CA LYS A 93 -7.45 -8.30 11.09
C LYS A 93 -7.63 -8.47 9.59
N PHE A 94 -7.64 -7.38 8.84
CA PHE A 94 -7.78 -7.39 7.39
C PHE A 94 -6.65 -8.17 6.71
N SER A 95 -5.41 -7.94 7.17
CA SER A 95 -4.24 -8.65 6.64
C SER A 95 -4.29 -10.14 6.96
N GLU A 96 -4.72 -10.52 8.15
CA GLU A 96 -4.84 -11.92 8.58
C GLU A 96 -5.93 -12.66 7.80
N ILE A 97 -7.12 -12.05 7.68
CA ILE A 97 -8.26 -12.64 6.98
C ILE A 97 -7.93 -12.87 5.50
N ASN A 98 -7.20 -11.95 4.88
CA ASN A 98 -6.87 -12.02 3.46
C ASN A 98 -5.49 -12.63 3.18
N ASN A 99 -4.79 -13.13 4.20
CA ASN A 99 -3.49 -13.78 4.07
C ASN A 99 -2.44 -12.93 3.35
N PHE A 100 -2.27 -11.70 3.78
CA PHE A 100 -1.27 -10.79 3.20
C PHE A 100 0.12 -11.40 3.32
N SER A 101 0.83 -11.48 2.20
CA SER A 101 2.23 -11.91 2.13
C SER A 101 3.19 -10.74 1.99
N PHE A 102 2.69 -9.53 2.12
CA PHE A 102 3.43 -8.28 1.91
C PHE A 102 3.21 -7.34 3.10
N PRO A 103 4.14 -6.38 3.31
CA PRO A 103 3.98 -5.37 4.36
C PRO A 103 2.73 -4.52 4.16
N TYR A 104 2.05 -4.21 5.25
CA TYR A 104 0.93 -3.28 5.28
C TYR A 104 1.30 -2.15 6.23
N LEU A 105 1.53 -0.95 5.68
CA LEU A 105 2.09 0.19 6.40
C LEU A 105 1.05 1.27 6.62
N ILE A 106 1.27 2.10 7.66
CA ILE A 106 0.37 3.21 7.99
C ILE A 106 1.02 4.54 7.62
N ASP A 107 0.30 5.34 6.84
CA ASP A 107 0.65 6.72 6.49
C ASP A 107 -0.28 7.68 7.23
N HIS A 108 0.01 7.94 8.51
CA HIS A 108 -0.88 8.70 9.41
C HIS A 108 -1.20 10.10 8.91
N ASP A 109 -0.21 10.78 8.33
CA ASP A 109 -0.33 12.18 7.93
C ASP A 109 -0.72 12.35 6.46
N GLN A 110 -0.88 11.24 5.75
CA GLN A 110 -1.11 11.20 4.31
C GLN A 110 0.03 11.86 3.50
N ASP A 111 1.18 12.07 4.12
CA ASP A 111 2.33 12.69 3.47
C ASP A 111 2.91 11.82 2.36
N ILE A 112 2.98 10.51 2.60
CA ILE A 112 3.52 9.58 1.61
C ILE A 112 2.56 9.44 0.42
N ALA A 113 1.26 9.39 0.68
CA ALA A 113 0.26 9.40 -0.39
C ALA A 113 0.42 10.64 -1.27
N LYS A 114 0.66 11.80 -0.68
CA LYS A 114 0.91 13.06 -1.42
C LYS A 114 2.20 12.98 -2.25
N LYS A 115 3.27 12.40 -1.71
CA LYS A 115 4.53 12.23 -2.44
C LYS A 115 4.38 11.33 -3.66
N PHE A 116 3.49 10.33 -3.60
CA PHE A 116 3.21 9.43 -4.72
C PHE A 116 2.14 9.98 -5.67
N ASP A 117 1.52 11.11 -5.34
CA ASP A 117 0.35 11.64 -6.06
C ASP A 117 -0.83 10.66 -6.06
N ALA A 118 -0.97 9.89 -4.99
CA ALA A 118 -2.11 9.00 -4.81
C ALA A 118 -3.39 9.81 -4.55
N VAL A 119 -4.44 9.53 -5.31
CA VAL A 119 -5.70 10.30 -5.26
C VAL A 119 -6.91 9.48 -4.82
N CYS A 120 -6.78 8.16 -4.79
CA CYS A 120 -7.88 7.26 -4.41
C CYS A 120 -7.33 5.96 -3.83
N THR A 121 -8.20 5.12 -3.29
CA THR A 121 -7.89 3.73 -2.97
C THR A 121 -8.87 2.82 -3.72
N PRO A 122 -8.40 1.75 -4.34
CA PRO A 122 -7.00 1.39 -4.54
C PRO A 122 -6.29 2.29 -5.58
N ASP A 123 -5.00 2.52 -5.38
CA ASP A 123 -4.16 3.22 -6.34
C ASP A 123 -2.80 2.53 -6.40
N PHE A 124 -2.24 2.33 -7.60
CA PHE A 124 -1.09 1.46 -7.83
C PHE A 124 0.07 2.21 -8.50
N PHE A 125 1.29 1.97 -8.03
CA PHE A 125 2.51 2.58 -8.56
C PHE A 125 3.59 1.51 -8.68
N GLY A 126 4.16 1.35 -9.88
CA GLY A 126 5.23 0.39 -10.16
C GLY A 126 6.58 1.08 -10.37
N TYR A 127 7.62 0.49 -9.85
CA TYR A 127 8.99 1.02 -9.95
C TYR A 127 10.00 -0.08 -10.29
#